data_d5337a2a9f4e6a01a9bb1788b596e9a6
#
_entry.id   d5337a2a9f4e6a01a9bb1788b596e9a6
#
_cell.length_a   1.000
_cell.length_b   1.000
_cell.length_c   1.000
_cell.angle_alpha   90.00
_cell.angle_beta   90.00
_cell.angle_gamma   90.00
#
_symmetry.space_group_name_H-M   'P 1'
#
loop_
_entity.id
_entity.type
_entity.pdbx_description
1 polymer ?
#
loop_
_entity_poly.entity_id
_entity_poly.type
_entity_poly.pdbx_seq_one_letter_code
_entity_poly.pdbx_strand_id
1 'polypeptide(L)'
;MVTKKQITNDWEQLFPELKKTRLLEMDNRLGPLITGIYLKVIRNTYYTPVFYVHNLCREYSSITTSLECTSETIELEKHEERYMFSAERLKNKLLIPLKGDVSIDKIIEGYKFFLSNPRRKSFEEYKDIALVCGWYGEKKILDDILEYIWNNVQKDKNHPFFRNKDRGVEGWFEKICEDSNDYERLHE
;
A
#
# COMPACT_ATOMS: atom_id res chain seq x y z
N MET A 1 24.60 -7.79 20.94
CA MET A 1 23.36 -8.16 20.18
C MET A 1 22.53 -6.88 20.04
N VAL A 2 22.18 -6.50 18.83
CA VAL A 2 21.36 -5.31 18.55
C VAL A 2 19.96 -5.46 19.15
N THR A 3 19.41 -4.39 19.70
CA THR A 3 18.07 -4.36 20.27
C THR A 3 17.04 -3.91 19.24
N LYS A 4 15.76 -4.32 19.42
CA LYS A 4 14.66 -3.85 18.57
C LYS A 4 14.54 -2.31 18.56
N LYS A 5 14.84 -1.66 19.70
CA LYS A 5 14.84 -0.20 19.82
C LYS A 5 15.94 0.43 18.96
N GLN A 6 17.14 -0.13 19.01
CA GLN A 6 18.26 0.34 18.19
C GLN A 6 17.94 0.18 16.70
N ILE A 7 17.50 -1.01 16.28
CA ILE A 7 17.08 -1.26 14.89
C ILE A 7 16.05 -0.22 14.43
N THR A 8 15.01 0.04 15.25
CA THR A 8 14.00 1.03 14.90
C THR A 8 14.58 2.42 14.71
N ASN A 9 15.46 2.86 15.61
CA ASN A 9 16.08 4.17 15.54
C ASN A 9 17.00 4.31 14.31
N ASP A 10 17.78 3.25 14.00
CA ASP A 10 18.67 3.24 12.84
C ASP A 10 17.92 3.34 11.53
N TRP A 11 16.78 2.64 11.42
CA TRP A 11 15.89 2.75 10.26
C TRP A 11 15.20 4.11 10.17
N GLU A 12 14.75 4.69 11.28
CA GLU A 12 14.15 6.04 11.32
C GLU A 12 15.12 7.11 10.79
N GLN A 13 16.41 7.00 11.12
CA GLN A 13 17.43 7.92 10.60
C GLN A 13 17.60 7.84 9.08
N LEU A 14 17.42 6.66 8.49
CA LEU A 14 17.53 6.47 7.04
C LEU A 14 16.29 6.90 6.26
N PHE A 15 15.14 7.05 6.94
CA PHE A 15 13.87 7.48 6.39
C PHE A 15 13.31 8.67 7.19
N PRO A 16 13.94 9.85 7.10
CA PRO A 16 13.56 11.03 7.88
C PRO A 16 12.16 11.56 7.55
N GLU A 17 11.56 11.08 6.46
CA GLU A 17 10.19 11.35 6.07
C GLU A 17 9.16 10.64 6.96
N LEU A 18 9.53 9.51 7.54
CA LEU A 18 8.68 8.71 8.41
C LEU A 18 8.90 9.06 9.86
N LYS A 19 7.84 8.95 10.65
CA LYS A 19 7.90 9.11 12.10
C LYS A 19 7.67 7.75 12.76
N LYS A 20 8.47 7.45 13.76
CA LYS A 20 8.26 6.25 14.58
C LYS A 20 6.91 6.32 15.26
N THR A 21 6.02 5.41 14.94
CA THR A 21 4.69 5.28 15.53
C THR A 21 4.67 4.20 16.60
N ARG A 22 5.39 3.11 16.37
CA ARG A 22 5.56 2.00 17.32
C ARG A 22 6.98 1.44 17.26
N LEU A 23 7.28 0.50 18.16
CA LEU A 23 8.50 -0.28 18.06
C LEU A 23 8.47 -1.11 16.77
N LEU A 24 9.51 -0.98 15.95
CA LEU A 24 9.66 -1.63 14.63
C LEU A 24 8.69 -1.11 13.56
N GLU A 25 8.05 0.03 13.77
CA GLU A 25 7.12 0.63 12.82
C GLU A 25 7.29 2.14 12.75
N MET A 26 7.31 2.65 11.53
CA MET A 26 7.40 4.08 11.21
C MET A 26 6.55 4.39 9.99
N ASP A 27 5.80 5.48 10.04
CA ASP A 27 4.89 5.86 8.98
C ASP A 27 4.72 7.37 8.85
N ASN A 28 4.04 7.77 7.77
CA ASN A 28 3.61 9.14 7.52
C ASN A 28 2.27 9.11 6.77
N ARG A 29 1.45 10.14 7.02
CA ARG A 29 0.19 10.33 6.31
C ARG A 29 0.41 11.15 5.04
N LEU A 30 -0.11 10.66 3.92
CA LEU A 30 -0.12 11.32 2.61
C LEU A 30 -1.57 11.38 2.08
N GLY A 31 -2.28 12.47 2.41
CA GLY A 31 -3.70 12.59 2.07
C GLY A 31 -4.53 11.44 2.67
N PRO A 32 -5.21 10.64 1.83
CA PRO A 32 -6.02 9.51 2.26
C PRO A 32 -5.19 8.24 2.56
N LEU A 33 -3.87 8.31 2.45
CA LEU A 33 -2.98 7.16 2.64
C LEU A 33 -2.10 7.32 3.87
N ILE A 34 -1.82 6.22 4.54
CA ILE A 34 -0.66 6.08 5.43
C ILE A 34 0.37 5.24 4.67
N THR A 35 1.57 5.76 4.53
CA THR A 35 2.71 5.03 3.96
C THR A 35 3.75 4.79 5.04
N GLY A 36 4.33 3.62 5.08
CA GLY A 36 5.24 3.31 6.15
C GLY A 36 6.15 2.12 5.89
N ILE A 37 6.99 1.86 6.88
CA ILE A 37 7.87 0.70 6.93
C ILE A 37 7.64 0.01 8.26
N TYR A 38 7.37 -1.30 8.22
CA TYR A 38 7.47 -2.13 9.40
C TYR A 38 8.59 -3.15 9.27
N LEU A 39 9.25 -3.43 10.38
CA LEU A 39 10.38 -4.36 10.44
C LEU A 39 9.86 -5.69 10.97
N LYS A 40 9.50 -6.61 10.06
CA LYS A 40 8.93 -7.90 10.37
C LYS A 40 9.98 -8.82 10.99
N VAL A 41 9.92 -9.03 12.30
CA VAL A 41 10.82 -9.93 13.02
C VAL A 41 10.40 -11.38 12.82
N ILE A 42 11.38 -12.22 12.46
CA ILE A 42 11.21 -13.66 12.22
C ILE A 42 12.06 -14.43 13.22
N ARG A 43 11.39 -15.26 14.04
CA ARG A 43 12.02 -16.16 15.03
C ARG A 43 13.03 -15.47 15.99
N ASN A 44 12.88 -14.14 16.21
CA ASN A 44 13.82 -13.32 16.99
C ASN A 44 15.30 -13.42 16.54
N THR A 45 15.56 -13.84 15.32
CA THR A 45 16.91 -14.00 14.76
C THR A 45 17.10 -13.15 13.52
N TYR A 46 16.02 -12.89 12.79
CA TYR A 46 16.01 -12.13 11.55
C TYR A 46 14.94 -11.06 11.59
N TYR A 47 15.09 -10.05 10.72
CA TYR A 47 13.99 -9.17 10.38
C TYR A 47 13.99 -8.83 8.89
N THR A 48 12.83 -8.52 8.35
CA THR A 48 12.63 -8.08 6.97
C THR A 48 11.96 -6.72 6.98
N PRO A 49 12.55 -5.69 6.37
CA PRO A 49 11.87 -4.41 6.18
C PRO A 49 10.80 -4.55 5.12
N VAL A 50 9.61 -4.10 5.43
CA VAL A 50 8.44 -4.13 4.56
C VAL A 50 7.88 -2.73 4.45
N PHE A 51 7.93 -2.17 3.24
CA PHE A 51 7.14 -0.97 2.91
C PHE A 51 5.69 -1.37 2.72
N TYR A 52 4.78 -0.51 3.15
CA TYR A 52 3.33 -0.72 3.02
C TYR A 52 2.60 0.59 2.76
N VAL A 53 1.41 0.46 2.21
CA VAL A 53 0.41 1.51 2.10
C VAL A 53 -0.85 1.05 2.79
N HIS A 54 -1.47 1.91 3.58
CA HIS A 54 -2.79 1.71 4.17
C HIS A 54 -3.73 2.80 3.68
N ASN A 55 -4.86 2.40 3.11
CA ASN A 55 -5.86 3.31 2.57
C ASN A 55 -6.90 3.64 3.64
N LEU A 56 -6.97 4.91 4.06
CA LEU A 56 -7.91 5.40 5.07
C LEU A 56 -9.35 5.51 4.57
N CYS A 57 -9.57 5.50 3.24
CA CYS A 57 -10.91 5.50 2.65
C CYS A 57 -11.65 4.17 2.79
N ARG A 58 -11.02 3.14 3.32
CA ARG A 58 -11.66 1.83 3.53
C ARG A 58 -12.44 1.80 4.82
N GLU A 59 -13.63 1.19 4.76
CA GLU A 59 -14.49 0.90 5.92
C GLU A 59 -14.04 -0.37 6.66
N TYR A 60 -12.82 -0.46 7.13
CA TYR A 60 -12.41 -1.65 7.89
C TYR A 60 -12.04 -1.32 9.32
N SER A 61 -12.46 -2.19 10.22
CA SER A 61 -12.08 -2.17 11.64
C SER A 61 -10.60 -2.54 11.89
N SER A 62 -9.89 -3.01 10.87
CA SER A 62 -8.49 -3.44 10.96
C SER A 62 -7.64 -2.78 9.88
N ILE A 63 -6.40 -2.46 10.23
CA ILE A 63 -5.41 -1.96 9.28
C ILE A 63 -5.12 -3.06 8.26
N THR A 64 -5.48 -2.79 7.00
CA THR A 64 -5.12 -3.63 5.86
C THR A 64 -4.03 -2.93 5.08
N THR A 65 -2.93 -3.63 4.83
CA THR A 65 -1.81 -3.10 4.06
C THR A 65 -1.93 -3.50 2.60
N SER A 66 -1.59 -2.59 1.72
CA SER A 66 -1.49 -2.81 0.28
C SER A 66 -0.14 -2.35 -0.25
N LEU A 67 0.14 -2.63 -1.51
CA LEU A 67 1.38 -2.25 -2.20
C LEU A 67 2.67 -2.66 -1.47
N GLU A 68 2.61 -3.76 -0.71
CA GLU A 68 3.76 -4.21 0.05
C GLU A 68 4.96 -4.52 -0.86
N CYS A 69 6.10 -3.98 -0.51
CA CYS A 69 7.37 -4.40 -1.08
C CYS A 69 8.42 -4.59 0.01
N THR A 70 9.32 -5.52 -0.24
CA THR A 70 10.35 -5.89 0.73
C THR A 70 11.74 -5.71 0.14
N SER A 71 12.70 -5.51 1.02
CA SER A 71 14.12 -5.67 0.73
C SER A 71 14.58 -7.08 1.11
N GLU A 72 15.84 -7.22 1.48
CA GLU A 72 16.40 -8.49 1.96
C GLU A 72 16.07 -8.74 3.43
N THR A 73 16.04 -10.00 3.83
CA THR A 73 15.97 -10.38 5.24
C THR A 73 17.38 -10.25 5.86
N ILE A 74 17.45 -9.63 7.03
CA ILE A 74 18.69 -9.32 7.74
C ILE A 74 18.76 -10.14 9.02
N GLU A 75 19.88 -10.85 9.24
CA GLU A 75 20.20 -11.44 10.54
C GLU A 75 20.45 -10.33 11.56
N LEU A 76 19.90 -10.46 12.78
CA LEU A 76 20.09 -9.43 13.82
C LEU A 76 21.57 -9.17 14.14
N GLU A 77 22.42 -10.18 14.07
CA GLU A 77 23.86 -10.07 14.31
C GLU A 77 24.59 -9.30 13.21
N LYS A 78 24.04 -9.28 11.99
CA LYS A 78 24.57 -8.57 10.82
C LYS A 78 23.89 -7.23 10.56
N HIS A 79 23.10 -6.73 11.50
CA HIS A 79 22.36 -5.50 11.34
C HIS A 79 23.24 -4.35 10.91
N GLU A 80 24.31 -4.05 11.65
CA GLU A 80 25.21 -2.91 11.40
C GLU A 80 25.88 -2.96 10.02
N GLU A 81 26.11 -4.15 9.49
CA GLU A 81 26.73 -4.35 8.18
C GLU A 81 25.75 -4.21 7.01
N ARG A 82 24.45 -4.52 7.25
CA ARG A 82 23.49 -4.75 6.17
C ARG A 82 22.35 -3.74 6.08
N TYR A 83 21.97 -3.08 7.19
CA TYR A 83 20.74 -2.27 7.23
C TYR A 83 20.77 -1.08 6.27
N MET A 84 21.88 -0.40 6.11
CA MET A 84 22.02 0.74 5.18
C MET A 84 21.81 0.30 3.73
N PHE A 85 22.46 -0.79 3.34
CA PHE A 85 22.33 -1.35 1.99
C PHE A 85 20.91 -1.85 1.73
N SER A 86 20.30 -2.49 2.72
CA SER A 86 18.92 -2.95 2.64
C SER A 86 17.93 -1.78 2.51
N ALA A 87 18.17 -0.69 3.24
CA ALA A 87 17.37 0.53 3.15
C ALA A 87 17.45 1.16 1.76
N GLU A 88 18.65 1.26 1.18
CA GLU A 88 18.85 1.78 -0.17
C GLU A 88 18.11 0.93 -1.21
N ARG A 89 18.20 -0.39 -1.10
CA ARG A 89 17.44 -1.31 -1.97
C ARG A 89 15.94 -1.15 -1.80
N LEU A 90 15.45 -0.88 -0.57
CA LEU A 90 14.03 -0.63 -0.33
C LEU A 90 13.61 0.69 -0.97
N LYS A 91 14.37 1.78 -0.80
CA LYS A 91 14.09 3.08 -1.42
C LYS A 91 13.89 2.97 -2.93
N ASN A 92 14.72 2.17 -3.60
CA ASN A 92 14.63 1.94 -5.05
C ASN A 92 13.42 1.09 -5.49
N LYS A 93 12.66 0.52 -4.55
CA LYS A 93 11.47 -0.30 -4.81
C LYS A 93 10.17 0.37 -4.40
N LEU A 94 10.24 1.55 -3.80
CA LEU A 94 9.04 2.25 -3.34
C LEU A 94 8.12 2.55 -4.52
N LEU A 95 6.88 2.16 -4.39
CA LEU A 95 5.85 2.36 -5.43
C LEU A 95 5.18 3.72 -5.30
N ILE A 96 5.19 4.29 -4.09
CA ILE A 96 4.66 5.61 -3.78
C ILE A 96 5.72 6.37 -3.00
N PRO A 97 5.98 7.66 -3.29
CA PRO A 97 6.89 8.48 -2.50
C PRO A 97 6.48 8.57 -1.02
N LEU A 98 7.46 8.75 -0.13
CA LEU A 98 7.22 8.82 1.31
C LEU A 98 6.91 10.23 1.80
N LYS A 99 7.11 11.27 0.98
CA LYS A 99 6.92 12.68 1.36
C LYS A 99 6.49 13.56 0.21
N GLY A 100 6.05 14.77 0.56
CA GLY A 100 5.69 15.86 -0.35
C GLY A 100 4.23 15.79 -0.78
N ASP A 101 3.85 16.71 -1.63
CA ASP A 101 2.57 16.65 -2.33
C ASP A 101 2.68 15.55 -3.38
N VAL A 102 2.33 14.36 -2.97
CA VAL A 102 2.28 13.22 -3.89
C VAL A 102 1.08 13.43 -4.79
N SER A 103 1.32 13.75 -6.05
CA SER A 103 0.24 13.90 -7.03
C SER A 103 -0.54 12.60 -7.15
N ILE A 104 -1.82 12.72 -7.39
CA ILE A 104 -2.70 11.55 -7.64
C ILE A 104 -2.14 10.66 -8.75
N ASP A 105 -1.51 11.23 -9.77
CA ASP A 105 -0.90 10.48 -10.88
C ASP A 105 0.16 9.52 -10.39
N LYS A 106 1.06 9.93 -9.48
CA LYS A 106 2.09 9.05 -8.91
C LYS A 106 1.51 7.93 -8.07
N ILE A 107 0.42 8.20 -7.37
CA ILE A 107 -0.30 7.16 -6.62
C ILE A 107 -0.88 6.14 -7.61
N ILE A 108 -1.55 6.62 -8.66
CA ILE A 108 -2.13 5.79 -9.72
C ILE A 108 -1.05 4.93 -10.39
N GLU A 109 0.09 5.53 -10.75
CA GLU A 109 1.23 4.81 -11.33
C GLU A 109 1.71 3.68 -10.42
N GLY A 110 1.85 3.94 -9.13
CA GLY A 110 2.26 2.95 -8.14
C GLY A 110 1.28 1.76 -8.06
N TYR A 111 -0.02 2.03 -8.00
CA TYR A 111 -1.05 0.98 -8.02
C TYR A 111 -1.07 0.21 -9.34
N LYS A 112 -1.03 0.89 -10.49
CA LYS A 112 -1.00 0.24 -11.81
C LYS A 112 0.24 -0.63 -11.99
N PHE A 113 1.41 -0.15 -11.53
CA PHE A 113 2.63 -0.95 -11.55
C PHE A 113 2.49 -2.21 -10.68
N PHE A 114 1.95 -2.09 -9.48
CA PHE A 114 1.71 -3.24 -8.60
C PHE A 114 0.75 -4.25 -9.24
N LEU A 115 -0.37 -3.77 -9.78
CA LEU A 115 -1.41 -4.59 -10.41
C LEU A 115 -0.95 -5.23 -11.74
N SER A 116 0.07 -4.68 -12.39
CA SER A 116 0.64 -5.26 -13.61
C SER A 116 1.38 -6.59 -13.37
N ASN A 117 1.73 -6.88 -12.12
CA ASN A 117 2.39 -8.14 -11.78
C ASN A 117 1.38 -9.29 -11.64
N PRO A 118 1.35 -10.27 -12.55
CA PRO A 118 0.37 -11.35 -12.53
C PRO A 118 0.44 -12.25 -11.29
N ARG A 119 1.58 -12.23 -10.57
CA ARG A 119 1.76 -12.98 -9.31
C ARG A 119 1.15 -12.28 -8.09
N ARG A 120 0.76 -11.00 -8.25
CA ARG A 120 0.20 -10.16 -7.19
C ARG A 120 -1.24 -9.77 -7.49
N LYS A 121 -1.99 -10.63 -8.21
CA LYS A 121 -3.40 -10.36 -8.52
C LYS A 121 -4.20 -10.27 -7.21
N SER A 122 -4.53 -9.07 -6.83
CA SER A 122 -5.48 -8.78 -5.77
C SER A 122 -6.51 -7.78 -6.30
N PHE A 123 -7.77 -8.11 -6.11
CA PHE A 123 -8.88 -7.24 -6.54
C PHE A 123 -9.11 -6.09 -5.54
N GLU A 124 -8.55 -6.20 -4.35
CA GLU A 124 -8.67 -5.17 -3.31
C GLU A 124 -7.90 -3.91 -3.67
N GLU A 125 -6.75 -4.00 -4.34
CA GLU A 125 -6.01 -2.83 -4.80
C GLU A 125 -6.73 -2.07 -5.93
N TYR A 126 -7.59 -2.74 -6.70
CA TYR A 126 -8.49 -2.03 -7.63
C TYR A 126 -9.53 -1.19 -6.87
N LYS A 127 -10.07 -1.69 -5.76
CA LYS A 127 -10.94 -0.90 -4.90
C LYS A 127 -10.16 0.26 -4.29
N ASP A 128 -8.95 0.03 -3.81
CA ASP A 128 -8.11 1.07 -3.20
C ASP A 128 -7.88 2.25 -4.13
N ILE A 129 -7.43 2.00 -5.37
CA ILE A 129 -7.15 3.08 -6.31
C ILE A 129 -8.43 3.88 -6.65
N ALA A 130 -9.58 3.23 -6.77
CA ALA A 130 -10.85 3.93 -7.01
C ALA A 130 -11.23 4.84 -5.84
N LEU A 131 -11.15 4.34 -4.59
CA LEU A 131 -11.45 5.13 -3.38
C LEU A 131 -10.51 6.33 -3.23
N VAL A 132 -9.22 6.14 -3.49
CA VAL A 132 -8.24 7.24 -3.46
C VAL A 132 -8.57 8.29 -4.52
N CYS A 133 -8.91 7.88 -5.76
CA CYS A 133 -9.33 8.82 -6.81
C CYS A 133 -10.62 9.57 -6.44
N GLY A 134 -11.58 8.88 -5.83
CA GLY A 134 -12.80 9.49 -5.30
C GLY A 134 -12.50 10.55 -4.22
N TRP A 135 -11.58 10.25 -3.30
CA TRP A 135 -11.17 11.17 -2.25
C TRP A 135 -10.56 12.48 -2.82
N TYR A 136 -9.77 12.40 -3.90
CA TYR A 136 -9.22 13.60 -4.57
C TYR A 136 -10.29 14.41 -5.31
N GLY A 137 -11.45 13.84 -5.60
CA GLY A 137 -12.62 14.53 -6.16
C GLY A 137 -12.50 14.95 -7.63
N GLU A 138 -11.47 14.54 -8.34
CA GLU A 138 -11.29 14.83 -9.77
C GLU A 138 -12.07 13.83 -10.62
N LYS A 139 -13.30 14.20 -10.99
CA LYS A 139 -14.26 13.33 -11.69
C LYS A 139 -13.65 12.62 -12.90
N LYS A 140 -12.91 13.34 -13.75
CA LYS A 140 -12.30 12.75 -14.94
C LYS A 140 -11.29 11.64 -14.59
N ILE A 141 -10.45 11.88 -13.59
CA ILE A 141 -9.46 10.89 -13.13
C ILE A 141 -10.17 9.65 -12.58
N LEU A 142 -11.23 9.85 -11.79
CA LEU A 142 -12.03 8.74 -11.27
C LEU A 142 -12.66 7.92 -12.41
N ASP A 143 -13.29 8.58 -13.38
CA ASP A 143 -13.92 7.90 -14.52
C ASP A 143 -12.90 7.09 -15.34
N ASP A 144 -11.72 7.66 -15.63
CA ASP A 144 -10.63 6.97 -16.33
C ASP A 144 -10.12 5.75 -15.55
N ILE A 145 -10.08 5.83 -14.23
CA ILE A 145 -9.67 4.70 -13.36
C ILE A 145 -10.76 3.64 -13.27
N LEU A 146 -12.02 4.02 -13.17
CA LEU A 146 -13.13 3.06 -13.18
C LEU A 146 -13.18 2.28 -14.51
N GLU A 147 -12.98 2.95 -15.64
CA GLU A 147 -12.85 2.28 -16.93
C GLU A 147 -11.65 1.32 -16.97
N TYR A 148 -10.49 1.76 -16.49
CA TYR A 148 -9.31 0.89 -16.38
C TYR A 148 -9.59 -0.36 -15.52
N ILE A 149 -10.25 -0.20 -14.37
CA ILE A 149 -10.61 -1.31 -13.48
C ILE A 149 -11.53 -2.27 -14.21
N TRP A 150 -12.63 -1.77 -14.79
CA TRP A 150 -13.60 -2.59 -15.53
C TRP A 150 -12.95 -3.43 -16.61
N ASN A 151 -12.14 -2.79 -17.46
CA ASN A 151 -11.44 -3.46 -18.57
C ASN A 151 -10.46 -4.56 -18.10
N ASN A 152 -9.93 -4.47 -16.87
CA ASN A 152 -9.04 -5.49 -16.33
C ASN A 152 -9.79 -6.61 -15.60
N VAL A 153 -10.80 -6.28 -14.78
CA VAL A 153 -11.51 -7.31 -14.01
C VAL A 153 -12.39 -8.19 -14.88
N GLN A 154 -12.90 -7.69 -16.02
CA GLN A 154 -13.66 -8.49 -16.99
C GLN A 154 -12.84 -9.66 -17.57
N LYS A 155 -11.51 -9.52 -17.68
CA LYS A 155 -10.63 -10.60 -18.12
C LYS A 155 -10.61 -11.77 -17.13
N ASP A 156 -10.90 -11.49 -15.86
CA ASP A 156 -10.86 -12.43 -14.74
C ASP A 156 -12.26 -12.69 -14.14
N LYS A 157 -13.36 -12.42 -14.87
CA LYS A 157 -14.75 -12.53 -14.37
C LYS A 157 -15.11 -13.88 -13.75
N ASN A 158 -14.44 -14.95 -14.17
CA ASN A 158 -14.64 -16.30 -13.65
C ASN A 158 -13.73 -16.63 -12.44
N HIS A 159 -12.94 -15.65 -11.95
CA HIS A 159 -12.05 -15.87 -10.82
C HIS A 159 -12.84 -16.23 -9.55
N PRO A 160 -12.36 -17.15 -8.71
CA PRO A 160 -13.05 -17.57 -7.47
C PRO A 160 -13.46 -16.44 -6.55
N PHE A 161 -12.70 -15.34 -6.53
CA PHE A 161 -13.02 -14.14 -5.76
C PHE A 161 -14.43 -13.59 -6.06
N PHE A 162 -14.85 -13.62 -7.33
CA PHE A 162 -16.17 -13.07 -7.73
C PHE A 162 -17.31 -14.06 -7.54
N ARG A 163 -17.05 -15.38 -7.43
CA ARG A 163 -18.10 -16.41 -7.29
C ARG A 163 -18.97 -16.23 -6.06
N ASN A 164 -18.43 -15.65 -5.00
CA ASN A 164 -19.11 -15.43 -3.72
C ASN A 164 -19.60 -13.98 -3.56
N LYS A 165 -19.48 -13.16 -4.59
CA LYS A 165 -20.02 -11.80 -4.59
C LYS A 165 -21.42 -11.79 -5.18
N ASP A 166 -22.31 -10.99 -4.59
CA ASP A 166 -23.63 -10.77 -5.16
C ASP A 166 -23.49 -10.21 -6.57
N ARG A 167 -24.17 -10.81 -7.54
CA ARG A 167 -24.07 -10.47 -8.98
C ARG A 167 -22.66 -10.56 -9.58
N GLY A 168 -21.76 -11.29 -8.93
CA GLY A 168 -20.42 -11.55 -9.46
C GLY A 168 -19.53 -10.31 -9.61
N VAL A 169 -18.85 -10.20 -10.76
CA VAL A 169 -17.97 -9.07 -11.06
C VAL A 169 -18.72 -7.77 -11.25
N GLU A 170 -19.93 -7.81 -11.82
CA GLU A 170 -20.79 -6.66 -12.04
C GLU A 170 -21.18 -6.02 -10.71
N GLY A 171 -21.74 -6.80 -9.77
CA GLY A 171 -22.14 -6.28 -8.46
C GLY A 171 -20.96 -5.77 -7.64
N TRP A 172 -19.81 -6.44 -7.70
CA TRP A 172 -18.59 -5.96 -7.08
C TRP A 172 -18.13 -4.61 -7.66
N PHE A 173 -18.18 -4.45 -8.98
CA PHE A 173 -17.79 -3.21 -9.64
C PHE A 173 -18.77 -2.07 -9.37
N GLU A 174 -20.08 -2.33 -9.41
CA GLU A 174 -21.11 -1.34 -9.03
C GLU A 174 -20.84 -0.80 -7.62
N LYS A 175 -20.54 -1.68 -6.67
CA LYS A 175 -20.22 -1.27 -5.30
C LYS A 175 -18.96 -0.37 -5.23
N ILE A 176 -17.95 -0.63 -6.04
CA ILE A 176 -16.79 0.26 -6.15
C ILE A 176 -17.19 1.63 -6.69
N CYS A 177 -18.02 1.67 -7.74
CA CYS A 177 -18.50 2.93 -8.29
C CYS A 177 -19.29 3.74 -7.26
N GLU A 178 -20.19 3.11 -6.50
CA GLU A 178 -20.91 3.76 -5.41
C GLU A 178 -19.96 4.32 -4.35
N ASP A 179 -19.10 3.46 -3.79
CA ASP A 179 -18.19 3.80 -2.71
C ASP A 179 -17.21 4.93 -3.10
N SER A 180 -16.72 4.93 -4.34
CA SER A 180 -15.74 5.93 -4.82
C SER A 180 -16.39 7.26 -5.25
N ASN A 181 -17.69 7.32 -5.47
CA ASN A 181 -18.45 8.55 -5.73
C ASN A 181 -19.07 9.15 -4.46
N ASP A 182 -18.98 8.48 -3.31
CA ASP A 182 -19.47 8.98 -2.03
C ASP A 182 -18.43 9.90 -1.37
N TYR A 183 -18.35 11.14 -1.86
CA TYR A 183 -17.37 12.13 -1.43
C TYR A 183 -17.48 12.45 0.08
N GLU A 184 -18.70 12.54 0.62
CA GLU A 184 -18.91 12.85 2.04
C GLU A 184 -18.28 11.78 2.92
N ARG A 185 -18.59 10.51 2.66
CA ARG A 185 -18.04 9.38 3.39
C ARG A 185 -16.51 9.28 3.27
N LEU A 186 -15.94 9.60 2.10
CA LEU A 186 -14.49 9.50 1.90
C LEU A 186 -13.69 10.54 2.70
N HIS A 187 -14.34 11.61 3.19
CA HIS A 187 -13.71 12.70 3.93
C HIS A 187 -14.07 12.71 5.43
N GLU A 188 -14.88 11.78 5.91
CA GLU A 188 -15.13 11.52 7.34
C GLU A 188 -13.92 10.86 8.02
#